data_52ae9340f5c8ed4b9b4227db7df55baf
#
_entry.id   52ae9340f5c8ed4b9b4227db7df55baf
#
_cell.length_a   1.000
_cell.length_b   1.000
_cell.length_c   1.000
_cell.angle_alpha   90.00
_cell.angle_beta   90.00
_cell.angle_gamma   90.00
#
_symmetry.space_group_name_H-M   'P 1'
#
loop_
_entity.id
_entity.type
_entity.pdbx_description
1 polymer ?
#
loop_
_entity_poly.entity_id
_entity_poly.type
_entity_poly.pdbx_seq_one_letter_code
_entity_poly.pdbx_strand_id
1 'polypeptide(L)'
;MKTILLLVAAVALCGLQVRIADAQGMPGGMPGGMGGGRGQVPPGAGGMPDEPPTPSEDKPDVAVKKALKAANKALDKAKALEADAAATKDPDKKAKDMDRVSDQYNYALDAFTDALSHKSDLVEAWDQVGYIHLRLGAYREAIDDYNHTLALKPELMEAIEHRAEAYLAIDHLDEVKVAYMDLYNHTPDLAAQLMAAMQKWLAARQADPSGSHNAETEAFAKWLSDREGIAKQTASLPH
;
A
#
# COMPACT_ATOMS: atom_id res chain seq x y z
N MET A 1 -0.78 25.79 -16.19
CA MET A 1 -0.16 25.61 -14.89
C MET A 1 -1.24 25.09 -13.95
N LYS A 2 -1.35 23.77 -13.78
CA LYS A 2 -2.30 23.15 -12.87
C LYS A 2 -1.52 22.81 -11.61
N THR A 3 -1.74 23.58 -10.57
CA THR A 3 -1.19 23.35 -9.23
C THR A 3 -1.82 22.08 -8.67
N ILE A 4 -1.10 20.98 -8.69
CA ILE A 4 -1.49 19.76 -7.98
C ILE A 4 -1.19 20.04 -6.51
N LEU A 5 -2.23 20.37 -5.77
CA LEU A 5 -2.21 20.51 -4.32
C LEU A 5 -2.13 19.09 -3.76
N LEU A 6 -0.91 18.59 -3.51
CA LEU A 6 -0.69 17.36 -2.76
C LEU A 6 -1.07 17.61 -1.30
N LEU A 7 -2.31 17.29 -0.97
CA LEU A 7 -2.79 17.20 0.39
C LEU A 7 -2.23 15.89 0.99
N VAL A 8 -1.04 15.98 1.60
CA VAL A 8 -0.58 14.93 2.49
C VAL A 8 -1.52 14.96 3.70
N ALA A 9 -2.52 14.09 3.67
CA ALA A 9 -3.45 13.94 4.77
C ALA A 9 -2.67 13.52 6.02
N ALA A 10 -2.82 14.30 7.08
CA ALA A 10 -2.36 13.95 8.39
C ALA A 10 -3.07 12.66 8.81
N VAL A 11 -2.37 11.53 8.75
CA VAL A 11 -2.76 10.36 9.50
C VAL A 11 -2.53 10.74 10.96
N ALA A 12 -3.58 11.23 11.61
CA ALA A 12 -3.62 11.28 13.05
C ALA A 12 -3.39 9.85 13.53
N LEU A 13 -2.36 9.67 14.35
CA LEU A 13 -2.13 8.47 15.16
C LEU A 13 -3.35 8.29 16.09
N CYS A 14 -4.46 7.83 15.54
CA CYS A 14 -5.56 7.26 16.31
C CYS A 14 -5.30 5.76 16.25
N GLY A 15 -4.78 5.22 17.36
CA GLY A 15 -4.46 3.82 17.51
C GLY A 15 -5.67 2.94 17.24
N LEU A 16 -5.82 2.52 15.99
CA LEU A 16 -6.70 1.43 15.63
C LEU A 16 -5.88 0.15 15.83
N GLN A 17 -6.00 -0.44 17.03
CA GLN A 17 -5.50 -1.79 17.27
C GLN A 17 -6.30 -2.74 16.39
N VAL A 18 -5.72 -3.13 15.27
CA VAL A 18 -6.18 -4.27 14.49
C VAL A 18 -6.02 -5.49 15.38
N ARG A 19 -7.12 -6.02 15.88
CA ARG A 19 -7.14 -7.34 16.52
C ARG A 19 -6.86 -8.37 15.43
N ILE A 20 -5.65 -8.88 15.44
CA ILE A 20 -5.29 -10.10 14.72
C ILE A 20 -6.10 -11.22 15.38
N ALA A 21 -7.08 -11.75 14.67
CA ALA A 21 -7.79 -12.94 15.07
C ALA A 21 -6.84 -14.12 14.92
N ASP A 22 -6.39 -14.66 16.07
CA ASP A 22 -5.67 -15.92 16.15
C ASP A 22 -6.50 -17.04 15.48
N ALA A 23 -6.02 -17.50 14.33
CA ALA A 23 -6.51 -18.74 13.73
C ALA A 23 -5.80 -19.91 14.39
N GLN A 24 -6.32 -20.35 15.54
CA GLN A 24 -5.92 -21.62 16.15
C GLN A 24 -6.99 -22.70 15.93
N GLY A 25 -6.54 -23.79 15.32
CA GLY A 25 -7.03 -25.12 15.70
C GLY A 25 -8.18 -25.68 14.87
N MET A 26 -7.86 -26.46 13.86
CA MET A 26 -8.71 -27.56 13.42
C MET A 26 -8.43 -28.80 14.25
N PRO A 27 -9.42 -29.44 14.83
CA PRO A 27 -9.34 -30.87 15.17
C PRO A 27 -10.04 -31.69 14.09
N GLY A 28 -9.34 -32.71 13.61
CA GLY A 28 -9.88 -33.72 12.71
C GLY A 28 -10.96 -34.59 13.36
N GLY A 29 -11.74 -35.23 12.51
CA GLY A 29 -12.71 -36.24 12.88
C GLY A 29 -13.51 -36.70 11.68
N MET A 30 -13.02 -37.74 10.99
CA MET A 30 -13.93 -38.63 10.22
C MET A 30 -14.64 -39.58 11.16
N PRO A 31 -15.89 -39.95 10.80
CA PRO A 31 -16.15 -41.38 10.76
C PRO A 31 -16.86 -41.83 9.46
N GLY A 32 -16.46 -43.00 9.00
CA GLY A 32 -17.02 -43.72 7.88
C GLY A 32 -18.45 -44.23 8.14
N GLY A 33 -19.14 -44.51 7.04
CA GLY A 33 -20.44 -45.17 7.01
C GLY A 33 -20.63 -45.81 5.64
N MET A 34 -20.47 -47.11 5.59
CA MET A 34 -20.85 -48.00 4.49
C MET A 34 -22.39 -48.02 4.33
N GLY A 35 -22.87 -48.06 3.07
CA GLY A 35 -24.27 -48.37 2.77
C GLY A 35 -24.45 -48.65 1.28
N GLY A 36 -24.42 -49.91 0.91
CA GLY A 36 -24.64 -50.40 -0.44
C GLY A 36 -26.09 -50.24 -0.90
N GLY A 37 -26.26 -49.95 -2.19
CA GLY A 37 -27.51 -49.94 -2.89
C GLY A 37 -27.28 -50.21 -4.38
N ARG A 38 -27.41 -51.50 -4.79
CA ARG A 38 -27.50 -51.89 -6.20
C ARG A 38 -28.82 -51.41 -6.77
N GLY A 39 -28.79 -50.43 -7.66
CA GLY A 39 -29.91 -50.04 -8.52
C GLY A 39 -29.57 -50.33 -9.99
N GLN A 40 -30.35 -51.14 -10.60
CA GLN A 40 -30.29 -51.64 -11.95
C GLN A 40 -30.53 -50.51 -12.97
N VAL A 41 -29.62 -50.34 -13.94
CA VAL A 41 -29.74 -49.39 -15.05
C VAL A 41 -30.43 -50.08 -16.22
N PRO A 42 -31.53 -49.53 -16.80
CA PRO A 42 -32.12 -50.03 -18.05
C PRO A 42 -31.26 -49.54 -19.24
N PRO A 43 -31.12 -50.33 -20.32
CA PRO A 43 -30.42 -49.94 -21.52
C PRO A 43 -31.37 -49.16 -22.45
N GLY A 44 -30.94 -47.97 -22.87
CA GLY A 44 -31.57 -47.28 -24.00
C GLY A 44 -31.60 -45.76 -23.90
N ALA A 45 -30.69 -45.13 -24.54
CA ALA A 45 -30.76 -43.91 -25.37
C ALA A 45 -29.39 -43.20 -25.36
N GLY A 46 -28.70 -43.31 -26.49
CA GLY A 46 -27.49 -42.57 -26.72
C GLY A 46 -27.78 -41.09 -26.84
N GLY A 47 -27.34 -40.36 -25.87
CA GLY A 47 -27.06 -38.94 -25.85
C GLY A 47 -25.88 -38.81 -24.94
N MET A 48 -24.72 -38.42 -25.47
CA MET A 48 -23.62 -37.97 -24.62
C MET A 48 -24.16 -36.85 -23.73
N PRO A 49 -23.93 -36.91 -22.40
CA PRO A 49 -24.20 -35.72 -21.57
C PRO A 49 -23.37 -34.59 -22.14
N ASP A 50 -23.99 -33.47 -22.44
CA ASP A 50 -23.24 -32.21 -22.67
C ASP A 50 -22.27 -32.06 -21.50
N GLU A 51 -20.98 -32.11 -21.79
CA GLU A 51 -19.95 -31.75 -20.81
C GLU A 51 -20.38 -30.43 -20.19
N PRO A 52 -20.41 -30.32 -18.84
CA PRO A 52 -20.65 -29.02 -18.24
C PRO A 52 -19.62 -28.04 -18.84
N PRO A 53 -20.01 -26.79 -19.18
CA PRO A 53 -19.11 -25.86 -19.77
C PRO A 53 -17.87 -25.76 -18.86
N THR A 54 -16.73 -26.18 -19.40
CA THR A 54 -15.45 -25.98 -18.74
C THR A 54 -15.39 -24.50 -18.39
N PRO A 55 -15.06 -24.12 -17.13
CA PRO A 55 -14.82 -22.73 -16.82
C PRO A 55 -13.86 -22.21 -17.88
N SER A 56 -14.22 -21.13 -18.58
CA SER A 56 -13.35 -20.52 -19.54
C SER A 56 -12.11 -20.07 -18.75
N GLU A 57 -11.03 -20.84 -18.85
CA GLU A 57 -9.74 -20.40 -18.38
C GLU A 57 -9.40 -19.19 -19.27
N ASP A 58 -9.78 -18.01 -18.79
CA ASP A 58 -9.36 -16.76 -19.41
C ASP A 58 -7.84 -16.86 -19.57
N LYS A 59 -7.35 -16.66 -20.80
CA LYS A 59 -5.91 -16.66 -21.03
C LYS A 59 -5.27 -15.75 -19.97
N PRO A 60 -4.14 -16.12 -19.36
CA PRO A 60 -3.53 -15.35 -18.27
C PRO A 60 -3.49 -13.83 -18.49
N ASP A 61 -3.21 -13.42 -19.73
CA ASP A 61 -3.20 -11.99 -20.10
C ASP A 61 -4.57 -11.30 -19.99
N VAL A 62 -5.66 -12.03 -20.21
CA VAL A 62 -7.03 -11.49 -20.09
C VAL A 62 -7.40 -11.34 -18.63
N ALA A 63 -7.06 -12.33 -17.80
CA ALA A 63 -7.26 -12.30 -16.36
C ALA A 63 -6.49 -11.13 -15.73
N VAL A 64 -5.20 -10.99 -16.04
CA VAL A 64 -4.36 -9.86 -15.60
C VAL A 64 -4.98 -8.52 -15.98
N LYS A 65 -5.37 -8.31 -17.24
CA LYS A 65 -5.98 -7.05 -17.68
C LYS A 65 -7.27 -6.74 -16.94
N LYS A 66 -8.11 -7.75 -16.69
CA LYS A 66 -9.36 -7.59 -15.95
C LYS A 66 -9.09 -7.21 -14.49
N ALA A 67 -8.17 -7.89 -13.84
CA ALA A 67 -7.78 -7.63 -12.46
C ALA A 67 -7.18 -6.22 -12.32
N LEU A 68 -6.21 -5.84 -13.15
CA LEU A 68 -5.61 -4.50 -13.15
C LEU A 68 -6.64 -3.39 -13.38
N LYS A 69 -7.61 -3.60 -14.30
CA LYS A 69 -8.69 -2.63 -14.52
C LYS A 69 -9.58 -2.46 -13.29
N ALA A 70 -9.91 -3.54 -12.60
CA ALA A 70 -10.69 -3.49 -11.36
C ALA A 70 -9.90 -2.80 -10.25
N ALA A 71 -8.63 -3.16 -10.08
CA ALA A 71 -7.72 -2.61 -9.10
C ALA A 71 -7.56 -1.09 -9.25
N ASN A 72 -7.20 -0.62 -10.45
CA ASN A 72 -7.03 0.80 -10.72
C ASN A 72 -8.33 1.59 -10.48
N LYS A 73 -9.49 1.07 -10.91
CA LYS A 73 -10.77 1.71 -10.66
C LYS A 73 -11.07 1.86 -9.16
N ALA A 74 -10.77 0.85 -8.36
CA ALA A 74 -10.97 0.89 -6.91
C ALA A 74 -9.99 1.85 -6.24
N LEU A 75 -8.73 1.85 -6.69
CA LEU A 75 -7.69 2.75 -6.21
C LEU A 75 -8.04 4.23 -6.48
N ASP A 76 -8.49 4.56 -7.70
CA ASP A 76 -8.94 5.91 -8.04
C ASP A 76 -10.11 6.35 -7.15
N LYS A 77 -11.04 5.43 -6.89
CA LYS A 77 -12.17 5.68 -6.00
C LYS A 77 -11.71 5.89 -4.55
N ALA A 78 -10.75 5.09 -4.07
CA ALA A 78 -10.18 5.26 -2.74
C ALA A 78 -9.54 6.65 -2.59
N LYS A 79 -8.69 7.04 -3.56
CA LYS A 79 -8.03 8.36 -3.58
C LYS A 79 -9.03 9.52 -3.60
N ALA A 80 -10.10 9.40 -4.38
CA ALA A 80 -11.16 10.42 -4.43
C ALA A 80 -11.90 10.54 -3.08
N LEU A 81 -12.30 9.41 -2.47
CA LEU A 81 -12.94 9.39 -1.16
C LEU A 81 -12.03 9.94 -0.06
N GLU A 82 -10.74 9.65 -0.12
CA GLU A 82 -9.76 10.16 0.82
C GLU A 82 -9.64 11.69 0.75
N ALA A 83 -9.62 12.26 -0.46
CA ALA A 83 -9.63 13.70 -0.65
C ALA A 83 -10.92 14.35 -0.09
N ASP A 84 -12.07 13.72 -0.30
CA ASP A 84 -13.35 14.17 0.24
C ASP A 84 -13.38 14.10 1.78
N ALA A 85 -12.86 13.00 2.35
CA ALA A 85 -12.74 12.82 3.80
C ALA A 85 -11.80 13.85 4.43
N ALA A 86 -10.70 14.19 3.75
CA ALA A 86 -9.75 15.22 4.20
C ALA A 86 -10.38 16.62 4.22
N ALA A 87 -11.30 16.92 3.29
CA ALA A 87 -12.02 18.19 3.22
C ALA A 87 -13.19 18.30 4.22
N THR A 88 -13.64 17.18 4.79
CA THR A 88 -14.76 17.11 5.72
C THR A 88 -14.37 17.65 7.09
N LYS A 89 -15.17 18.62 7.60
CA LYS A 89 -14.98 19.22 8.95
C LYS A 89 -15.73 18.46 10.06
N ASP A 90 -16.75 17.69 9.69
CA ASP A 90 -17.55 16.89 10.61
C ASP A 90 -16.78 15.61 10.98
N PRO A 91 -16.43 15.39 12.27
CA PRO A 91 -15.62 14.25 12.69
C PRO A 91 -16.32 12.90 12.48
N ASP A 92 -17.64 12.83 12.71
CA ASP A 92 -18.40 11.59 12.55
C ASP A 92 -18.54 11.20 11.08
N LYS A 93 -18.76 12.19 10.22
CA LYS A 93 -18.77 11.99 8.78
C LYS A 93 -17.38 11.59 8.28
N LYS A 94 -16.33 12.25 8.76
CA LYS A 94 -14.95 11.92 8.40
C LYS A 94 -14.60 10.48 8.75
N ALA A 95 -14.97 10.01 9.95
CA ALA A 95 -14.73 8.62 10.36
C ALA A 95 -15.42 7.63 9.39
N LYS A 96 -16.69 7.83 9.08
CA LYS A 96 -17.43 6.99 8.12
C LYS A 96 -16.85 7.02 6.72
N ASP A 97 -16.38 8.18 6.27
CA ASP A 97 -15.74 8.29 4.96
C ASP A 97 -14.39 7.58 4.96
N MET A 98 -13.62 7.62 6.06
CA MET A 98 -12.36 6.87 6.19
C MET A 98 -12.57 5.35 6.21
N ASP A 99 -13.65 4.84 6.81
CA ASP A 99 -14.00 3.41 6.70
C ASP A 99 -14.22 3.01 5.24
N ARG A 100 -14.96 3.84 4.48
CA ARG A 100 -15.19 3.60 3.05
C ARG A 100 -13.89 3.71 2.22
N VAL A 101 -12.97 4.56 2.61
CA VAL A 101 -11.62 4.66 2.01
C VAL A 101 -10.88 3.34 2.20
N SER A 102 -10.83 2.83 3.44
CA SER A 102 -10.20 1.56 3.76
C SER A 102 -10.80 0.39 2.95
N ASP A 103 -12.13 0.32 2.85
CA ASP A 103 -12.81 -0.72 2.04
C ASP A 103 -12.38 -0.67 0.57
N GLN A 104 -12.25 0.53 -0.02
CA GLN A 104 -11.82 0.67 -1.41
C GLN A 104 -10.33 0.34 -1.60
N TYR A 105 -9.48 0.68 -0.64
CA TYR A 105 -8.07 0.27 -0.67
C TYR A 105 -7.92 -1.25 -0.56
N ASN A 106 -8.65 -1.90 0.35
CA ASN A 106 -8.63 -3.37 0.49
C ASN A 106 -9.13 -4.05 -0.80
N TYR A 107 -10.22 -3.56 -1.40
CA TYR A 107 -10.68 -4.10 -2.68
C TYR A 107 -9.64 -3.92 -3.80
N ALA A 108 -8.95 -2.79 -3.85
CA ALA A 108 -7.88 -2.57 -4.81
C ALA A 108 -6.70 -3.51 -4.56
N LEU A 109 -6.32 -3.71 -3.29
CA LEU A 109 -5.26 -4.63 -2.87
C LEU A 109 -5.54 -6.06 -3.34
N ASP A 110 -6.75 -6.58 -3.08
CA ASP A 110 -7.16 -7.91 -3.52
C ASP A 110 -7.04 -8.06 -5.04
N ALA A 111 -7.49 -7.05 -5.79
CA ALA A 111 -7.47 -7.09 -7.25
C ALA A 111 -6.04 -6.96 -7.84
N PHE A 112 -5.14 -6.18 -7.22
CA PHE A 112 -3.72 -6.16 -7.63
C PHE A 112 -3.03 -7.47 -7.29
N THR A 113 -3.31 -8.06 -6.12
CA THR A 113 -2.79 -9.36 -5.71
C THR A 113 -3.25 -10.47 -6.66
N ASP A 114 -4.52 -10.43 -7.10
CA ASP A 114 -5.03 -11.33 -8.14
C ASP A 114 -4.23 -11.19 -9.44
N ALA A 115 -3.97 -9.97 -9.91
CA ALA A 115 -3.14 -9.72 -11.08
C ALA A 115 -1.72 -10.26 -10.92
N LEU A 116 -1.09 -10.06 -9.76
CA LEU A 116 0.24 -10.54 -9.42
C LEU A 116 0.31 -12.07 -9.32
N SER A 117 -0.78 -12.74 -8.92
CA SER A 117 -0.85 -14.20 -8.91
C SER A 117 -0.76 -14.81 -10.30
N HIS A 118 -1.26 -14.11 -11.31
CA HIS A 118 -1.19 -14.51 -12.71
C HIS A 118 0.13 -14.07 -13.38
N LYS A 119 0.68 -12.93 -12.96
CA LYS A 119 1.91 -12.37 -13.50
C LYS A 119 2.67 -11.61 -12.41
N SER A 120 3.73 -12.21 -11.89
CA SER A 120 4.46 -11.71 -10.71
C SER A 120 5.49 -10.60 -11.00
N ASP A 121 5.77 -10.29 -12.27
CA ASP A 121 6.75 -9.28 -12.70
C ASP A 121 6.13 -7.93 -13.10
N LEU A 122 4.93 -7.65 -12.60
CA LEU A 122 4.23 -6.39 -12.85
C LEU A 122 4.72 -5.30 -11.89
N VAL A 123 5.69 -4.49 -12.33
CA VAL A 123 6.28 -3.40 -11.54
C VAL A 123 5.21 -2.45 -11.00
N GLU A 124 4.29 -1.98 -11.88
CA GLU A 124 3.23 -1.06 -11.47
C GLU A 124 2.27 -1.68 -10.45
N ALA A 125 2.03 -2.99 -10.51
CA ALA A 125 1.15 -3.64 -9.53
C ALA A 125 1.82 -3.70 -8.15
N TRP A 126 3.10 -4.08 -8.07
CA TRP A 126 3.85 -4.05 -6.81
C TRP A 126 3.94 -2.66 -6.22
N ASP A 127 4.21 -1.64 -7.03
CA ASP A 127 4.23 -0.24 -6.60
C ASP A 127 2.90 0.21 -6.01
N GLN A 128 1.77 -0.12 -6.67
CA GLN A 128 0.44 0.24 -6.16
C GLN A 128 0.05 -0.57 -4.91
N VAL A 129 0.46 -1.84 -4.78
CA VAL A 129 0.29 -2.64 -3.55
C VAL A 129 1.04 -1.98 -2.39
N GLY A 130 2.31 -1.60 -2.60
CA GLY A 130 3.09 -0.85 -1.62
C GLY A 130 2.43 0.48 -1.21
N TYR A 131 1.93 1.23 -2.19
CA TYR A 131 1.18 2.46 -1.92
C TYR A 131 -0.08 2.21 -1.07
N ILE A 132 -0.84 1.17 -1.38
CA ILE A 132 -2.05 0.82 -0.61
C ILE A 132 -1.68 0.43 0.82
N HIS A 133 -0.67 -0.42 1.02
CA HIS A 133 -0.19 -0.77 2.35
C HIS A 133 0.29 0.45 3.15
N LEU A 134 1.03 1.37 2.50
CA LEU A 134 1.43 2.65 3.11
C LEU A 134 0.21 3.46 3.57
N ARG A 135 -0.83 3.56 2.72
CA ARG A 135 -2.07 4.31 3.05
C ARG A 135 -2.89 3.64 4.15
N LEU A 136 -2.87 2.32 4.25
CA LEU A 136 -3.53 1.54 5.30
C LEU A 136 -2.72 1.48 6.61
N GLY A 137 -1.49 2.02 6.65
CA GLY A 137 -0.60 1.99 7.81
C GLY A 137 0.12 0.65 8.02
N ALA A 138 0.07 -0.24 7.05
CA ALA A 138 0.81 -1.50 7.03
C ALA A 138 2.24 -1.24 6.50
N TYR A 139 3.03 -0.51 7.30
CA TYR A 139 4.31 0.05 6.84
C TYR A 139 5.38 -0.99 6.52
N ARG A 140 5.39 -2.12 7.23
CA ARG A 140 6.36 -3.20 6.98
C ARG A 140 6.06 -3.90 5.67
N GLU A 141 4.79 -4.19 5.42
CA GLU A 141 4.28 -4.75 4.17
C GLU A 141 4.55 -3.79 3.00
N ALA A 142 4.34 -2.49 3.19
CA ALA A 142 4.67 -1.48 2.18
C ALA A 142 6.16 -1.48 1.82
N ILE A 143 7.06 -1.61 2.80
CA ILE A 143 8.50 -1.70 2.57
C ILE A 143 8.85 -2.94 1.75
N ASP A 144 8.25 -4.09 2.06
CA ASP A 144 8.49 -5.34 1.33
C ASP A 144 8.01 -5.23 -0.12
N ASP A 145 6.85 -4.64 -0.37
CA ASP A 145 6.33 -4.44 -1.73
C ASP A 145 7.19 -3.48 -2.55
N TYR A 146 7.65 -2.37 -1.94
CA TYR A 146 8.59 -1.46 -2.60
C TYR A 146 9.94 -2.10 -2.83
N ASN A 147 10.40 -3.02 -1.98
CA ASN A 147 11.60 -3.80 -2.24
C ASN A 147 11.41 -4.70 -3.48
N HIS A 148 10.23 -5.32 -3.66
CA HIS A 148 9.89 -6.05 -4.89
C HIS A 148 9.86 -5.13 -6.10
N THR A 149 9.21 -3.98 -6.00
CA THR A 149 9.17 -2.95 -7.04
C THR A 149 10.58 -2.55 -7.49
N LEU A 150 11.45 -2.22 -6.54
CA LEU A 150 12.82 -1.76 -6.80
C LEU A 150 13.77 -2.89 -7.21
N ALA A 151 13.48 -4.14 -6.89
CA ALA A 151 14.19 -5.29 -7.44
C ALA A 151 13.91 -5.47 -8.95
N LEU A 152 12.69 -5.14 -9.40
CA LEU A 152 12.29 -5.18 -10.81
C LEU A 152 12.69 -3.90 -11.55
N LYS A 153 12.63 -2.74 -10.89
CA LYS A 153 12.95 -1.43 -11.48
C LYS A 153 13.68 -0.54 -10.46
N PRO A 154 15.00 -0.66 -10.37
CA PRO A 154 15.80 0.05 -9.34
C PRO A 154 15.74 1.58 -9.41
N GLU A 155 15.50 2.14 -10.60
CA GLU A 155 15.46 3.57 -10.87
C GLU A 155 14.08 4.20 -10.69
N LEU A 156 13.10 3.51 -10.11
CA LEU A 156 11.77 4.09 -9.86
C LEU A 156 11.83 4.98 -8.61
N MET A 157 12.12 6.27 -8.83
CA MET A 157 12.36 7.24 -7.76
C MET A 157 11.14 7.46 -6.87
N GLU A 158 9.93 7.37 -7.42
CA GLU A 158 8.67 7.42 -6.66
C GLU A 158 8.57 6.28 -5.65
N ALA A 159 9.00 5.06 -6.02
CA ALA A 159 9.01 3.93 -5.10
C ALA A 159 10.06 4.10 -3.98
N ILE A 160 11.20 4.73 -4.27
CA ILE A 160 12.21 5.08 -3.26
C ILE A 160 11.63 6.09 -2.26
N GLU A 161 10.93 7.10 -2.75
CA GLU A 161 10.30 8.13 -1.92
C GLU A 161 9.23 7.54 -1.01
N HIS A 162 8.26 6.79 -1.56
CA HIS A 162 7.19 6.16 -0.78
C HIS A 162 7.73 5.12 0.22
N ARG A 163 8.77 4.34 -0.15
CA ARG A 163 9.43 3.44 0.81
C ARG A 163 10.08 4.20 1.95
N ALA A 164 10.68 5.37 1.67
CA ALA A 164 11.24 6.22 2.70
C ALA A 164 10.16 6.80 3.64
N GLU A 165 8.96 7.12 3.13
CA GLU A 165 7.82 7.48 4.00
C GLU A 165 7.41 6.32 4.92
N ALA A 166 7.41 5.07 4.41
CA ALA A 166 7.14 3.89 5.22
C ALA A 166 8.22 3.67 6.30
N TYR A 167 9.51 3.83 5.97
CA TYR A 167 10.60 3.81 6.93
C TYR A 167 10.47 4.90 8.00
N LEU A 168 10.09 6.11 7.60
CA LEU A 168 9.87 7.23 8.51
C LEU A 168 8.75 6.92 9.52
N ALA A 169 7.68 6.25 9.09
CA ALA A 169 6.56 5.88 9.93
C ALA A 169 6.91 4.86 11.02
N ILE A 170 7.95 4.05 10.80
CA ILE A 170 8.44 3.05 11.77
C ILE A 170 9.79 3.43 12.41
N ASP A 171 10.16 4.71 12.31
CA ASP A 171 11.36 5.30 12.94
C ASP A 171 12.71 4.76 12.41
N HIS A 172 12.75 4.22 11.20
CA HIS A 172 13.97 3.76 10.52
C HIS A 172 14.68 4.96 9.85
N LEU A 173 15.22 5.86 10.68
CA LEU A 173 15.67 7.18 10.26
C LEU A 173 16.94 7.14 9.39
N ASP A 174 17.79 6.14 9.51
CA ASP A 174 18.99 6.01 8.70
C ASP A 174 18.66 5.64 7.26
N GLU A 175 17.68 4.77 7.03
CA GLU A 175 17.17 4.42 5.72
C GLU A 175 16.51 5.64 5.04
N VAL A 176 15.79 6.45 5.81
CA VAL A 176 15.20 7.72 5.32
C VAL A 176 16.28 8.68 4.85
N LYS A 177 17.38 8.84 5.63
CA LYS A 177 18.49 9.71 5.23
C LYS A 177 19.15 9.25 3.93
N VAL A 178 19.36 7.93 3.77
CA VAL A 178 19.93 7.33 2.55
C VAL A 178 19.02 7.62 1.36
N ALA A 179 17.72 7.35 1.48
CA ALA A 179 16.75 7.62 0.43
C ALA A 179 16.68 9.11 0.05
N TYR A 180 16.69 10.00 1.04
CA TYR A 180 16.74 11.45 0.79
C TYR A 180 17.98 11.87 -0.01
N MET A 181 19.15 11.34 0.31
CA MET A 181 20.38 11.68 -0.40
C MET A 181 20.37 11.17 -1.84
N ASP A 182 19.79 10.02 -2.08
CA ASP A 182 19.62 9.48 -3.43
C ASP A 182 18.65 10.34 -4.25
N LEU A 183 17.47 10.65 -3.70
CA LEU A 183 16.48 11.54 -4.34
C LEU A 183 17.04 12.94 -4.58
N TYR A 184 17.81 13.51 -3.63
CA TYR A 184 18.41 14.83 -3.78
C TYR A 184 19.33 14.93 -4.99
N ASN A 185 20.05 13.85 -5.30
CA ASN A 185 20.97 13.80 -6.43
C ASN A 185 20.28 13.55 -7.78
N HIS A 186 19.10 12.89 -7.81
CA HIS A 186 18.48 12.45 -9.06
C HIS A 186 17.13 13.13 -9.34
N THR A 187 16.34 13.40 -8.30
CA THR A 187 14.96 13.93 -8.39
C THR A 187 14.68 14.93 -7.27
N PRO A 188 15.18 16.19 -7.41
CA PRO A 188 15.06 17.20 -6.35
C PRO A 188 13.63 17.47 -5.88
N ASP A 189 12.62 17.30 -6.76
CA ASP A 189 11.22 17.50 -6.43
C ASP A 189 10.72 16.43 -5.44
N LEU A 190 11.11 15.15 -5.62
CA LEU A 190 10.79 14.07 -4.68
C LEU A 190 11.58 14.22 -3.37
N ALA A 191 12.84 14.65 -3.45
CA ALA A 191 13.60 14.98 -2.25
C ALA A 191 12.93 16.09 -1.43
N ALA A 192 12.35 17.11 -2.07
CA ALA A 192 11.62 18.17 -1.39
C ALA A 192 10.32 17.64 -0.74
N GLN A 193 9.63 16.67 -1.38
CA GLN A 193 8.45 16.01 -0.80
C GLN A 193 8.84 15.21 0.45
N LEU A 194 9.87 14.38 0.35
CA LEU A 194 10.38 13.62 1.49
C LEU A 194 10.87 14.53 2.62
N MET A 195 11.51 15.66 2.30
CA MET A 195 11.91 16.69 3.27
C MET A 195 10.69 17.21 4.05
N ALA A 196 9.61 17.54 3.35
CA ALA A 196 8.38 18.01 3.98
C ALA A 196 7.73 16.93 4.88
N ALA A 197 7.78 15.66 4.47
CA ALA A 197 7.30 14.53 5.29
C ALA A 197 8.14 14.38 6.57
N MET A 198 9.47 14.46 6.46
CA MET A 198 10.39 14.41 7.62
C MET A 198 10.17 15.57 8.60
N GLN A 199 9.97 16.80 8.10
CA GLN A 199 9.67 17.97 8.93
C GLN A 199 8.35 17.78 9.70
N LYS A 200 7.32 17.28 9.03
CA LYS A 200 6.03 17.01 9.63
C LYS A 200 6.12 15.91 10.70
N TRP A 201 6.84 14.83 10.41
CA TRP A 201 7.09 13.75 11.37
C TRP A 201 7.81 14.29 12.62
N LEU A 202 8.86 15.08 12.44
CA LEU A 202 9.61 15.68 13.54
C LEU A 202 8.74 16.62 14.38
N ALA A 203 7.94 17.47 13.74
CA ALA A 203 7.02 18.38 14.45
C ALA A 203 5.97 17.62 15.27
N ALA A 204 5.44 16.50 14.75
CA ALA A 204 4.52 15.65 15.48
C ALA A 204 5.17 15.01 16.72
N ARG A 205 6.43 14.55 16.59
CA ARG A 205 7.19 14.00 17.71
C ARG A 205 7.49 15.04 18.78
N GLN A 206 7.83 16.26 18.38
CA GLN A 206 8.11 17.36 19.30
C GLN A 206 6.84 17.86 20.03
N ALA A 207 5.66 17.71 19.42
CA ALA A 207 4.38 18.10 20.00
C ALA A 207 3.81 17.04 20.95
N ASP A 208 4.35 15.81 20.97
CA ASP A 208 3.88 14.74 21.84
C ASP A 208 4.38 14.96 23.28
N PRO A 209 3.47 15.18 24.27
CA PRO A 209 3.87 15.39 25.65
C PRO A 209 4.48 14.15 26.33
N SER A 210 4.20 12.94 25.81
CA SER A 210 4.83 11.70 26.26
C SER A 210 6.24 11.54 25.72
N GLY A 211 6.64 12.47 24.90
CA GLY A 211 7.78 12.67 24.07
C GLY A 211 8.97 11.76 24.29
N SER A 212 9.14 10.85 23.38
CA SER A 212 10.44 10.21 23.16
C SER A 212 11.40 11.22 22.53
N HIS A 213 11.80 12.24 23.29
CA HIS A 213 12.98 13.05 22.96
C HIS A 213 14.19 12.17 23.25
N ASN A 214 14.46 11.23 22.34
CA ASN A 214 15.65 10.41 22.42
C ASN A 214 16.78 11.07 21.61
N ALA A 215 18.02 10.68 21.89
CA ALA A 215 19.20 11.21 21.21
C ALA A 215 19.13 11.02 19.68
N GLU A 216 18.43 10.00 19.22
CA GLU A 216 18.24 9.70 17.80
C GLU A 216 17.35 10.74 17.10
N THR A 217 16.21 11.10 17.71
CA THR A 217 15.32 12.16 17.22
C THR A 217 16.03 13.51 17.19
N GLU A 218 16.85 13.83 18.21
CA GLU A 218 17.65 15.06 18.25
C GLU A 218 18.73 15.07 17.15
N ALA A 219 19.44 13.96 16.98
CA ALA A 219 20.43 13.81 15.90
C ALA A 219 19.78 13.93 14.51
N PHE A 220 18.58 13.38 14.33
CA PHE A 220 17.82 13.51 13.10
C PHE A 220 17.37 14.95 12.86
N ALA A 221 16.87 15.64 13.88
CA ALA A 221 16.49 17.05 13.79
C ALA A 221 17.67 17.95 13.35
N LYS A 222 18.84 17.71 13.92
CA LYS A 222 20.06 18.43 13.53
C LYS A 222 20.42 18.14 12.07
N TRP A 223 20.45 16.86 11.68
CA TRP A 223 20.74 16.46 10.32
C TRP A 223 19.78 17.10 9.32
N LEU A 224 18.47 17.13 9.63
CA LEU A 224 17.42 17.73 8.81
C LEU A 224 17.66 19.24 8.62
N SER A 225 17.97 19.96 9.70
CA SER A 225 18.29 21.40 9.65
C SER A 225 19.53 21.69 8.79
N ASP A 226 20.56 20.85 8.88
CA ASP A 226 21.78 20.99 8.07
C ASP A 226 21.44 20.78 6.57
N ARG A 227 20.58 19.81 6.23
CA ARG A 227 20.15 19.56 4.83
C ARG A 227 19.29 20.68 4.26
N GLU A 228 18.38 21.24 5.05
CA GLU A 228 17.61 22.44 4.63
C GLU A 228 18.50 23.62 4.33
N GLY A 229 19.52 23.85 5.15
CA GLY A 229 20.52 24.90 4.92
C GLY A 229 21.23 24.74 3.59
N ILE A 230 21.68 23.52 3.28
CA ILE A 230 22.35 23.20 2.01
C ILE A 230 21.39 23.38 0.82
N ALA A 231 20.15 22.86 0.91
CA ALA A 231 19.17 22.96 -0.15
C ALA A 231 18.84 24.42 -0.49
N LYS A 232 18.71 25.29 0.52
CA LYS A 232 18.48 26.73 0.32
C LYS A 232 19.68 27.42 -0.35
N GLN A 233 20.92 27.03 0.02
CA GLN A 233 22.11 27.57 -0.58
C GLN A 233 22.27 27.19 -2.06
N THR A 234 22.02 25.89 -2.38
CA THR A 234 22.08 25.40 -3.77
C THR A 234 21.02 26.03 -4.66
N ALA A 235 19.78 26.19 -4.15
CA ALA A 235 18.70 26.84 -4.91
C ALA A 235 18.95 28.33 -5.22
N SER A 236 19.87 28.98 -4.50
CA SER A 236 20.23 30.40 -4.70
C SER A 236 21.38 30.60 -5.66
N LEU A 237 22.02 29.54 -6.15
CA LEU A 237 23.12 29.64 -7.11
C LEU A 237 22.58 29.91 -8.52
N PRO A 238 23.10 30.88 -9.27
CA PRO A 238 22.72 31.10 -10.67
C PRO A 238 23.16 29.89 -11.51
N HIS A 239 22.25 29.37 -12.31
CA HIS A 239 22.49 28.31 -13.29
C HIS A 239 23.20 28.81 -14.53
#